data_46eaba5791a42c8a9138e95126ab9fcb
#
_entry.id   46eaba5791a42c8a9138e95126ab9fcb
#
_cell.length_a   1.000
_cell.length_b   1.000
_cell.length_c   1.000
_cell.angle_alpha   90.00
_cell.angle_beta   90.00
_cell.angle_gamma   90.00
#
_symmetry.space_group_name_H-M   'P 1'
#
loop_
_entity.id
_entity.type
_entity.pdbx_description
1 polymer ?
#
loop_
_entity_poly.entity_id
_entity_poly.type
_entity_poly.pdbx_seq_one_letter_code
_entity_poly.pdbx_strand_id
1 'polypeptide(L)'
;MKKILLTLALGLGLLTANAQVEKLAGPRVGFTYVTAGPIADFLHDGFDFDEDEDGGYGSTGPAFTTLYGWQWESRFADGGGNITGIVEWIVLVGGMERGKFLPSASSIIGARTDKGLEFGIGPNVSLAGIGMVFGVGYNFKSGRLNLPVNISVLPGRKMTGEIQNQGGNWQTEEYEYNTGTRIAITLGFNMSK
;
A
#
# COMPACT_ATOMS: atom_id res chain seq x y z
N MET A 1 -5.71 31.22 14.70
CA MET A 1 -7.07 30.71 14.48
C MET A 1 -7.62 31.07 13.09
N LYS A 2 -7.63 32.34 12.65
CA LYS A 2 -8.15 32.70 11.29
C LYS A 2 -7.48 31.99 10.12
N LYS A 3 -6.17 31.75 10.18
CA LYS A 3 -5.43 31.03 9.10
C LYS A 3 -5.82 29.55 9.02
N ILE A 4 -6.08 28.91 10.16
CA ILE A 4 -6.51 27.48 10.21
C ILE A 4 -7.93 27.32 9.65
N LEU A 5 -8.82 28.25 9.97
CA LEU A 5 -10.18 28.26 9.40
C LEU A 5 -10.18 28.49 7.88
N LEU A 6 -9.28 29.33 7.38
CA LEU A 6 -9.15 29.57 5.94
C LEU A 6 -8.64 28.33 5.21
N THR A 7 -7.68 27.61 5.79
CA THR A 7 -7.14 26.37 5.21
C THR A 7 -8.19 25.26 5.25
N LEU A 8 -8.98 25.18 6.32
CA LEU A 8 -10.07 24.20 6.42
C LEU A 8 -11.20 24.53 5.42
N ALA A 9 -11.55 25.81 5.26
CA ALA A 9 -12.56 26.25 4.29
C ALA A 9 -12.12 26.02 2.84
N LEU A 10 -10.83 26.24 2.53
CA LEU A 10 -10.26 25.92 1.21
C LEU A 10 -10.28 24.40 0.95
N GLY A 11 -9.96 23.59 1.96
CA GLY A 11 -10.02 22.13 1.90
C GLY A 11 -11.44 21.60 1.67
N LEU A 12 -12.45 22.17 2.38
CA LEU A 12 -13.85 21.80 2.16
C LEU A 12 -14.39 22.29 0.82
N GLY A 13 -13.95 23.46 0.33
CA GLY A 13 -14.39 24.00 -0.97
C GLY A 13 -13.95 23.16 -2.16
N LEU A 14 -12.83 22.44 -2.06
CA LEU A 14 -12.36 21.50 -3.08
C LEU A 14 -13.20 20.20 -3.14
N LEU A 15 -13.94 19.88 -2.08
CA LEU A 15 -14.81 18.71 -2.02
C LEU A 15 -16.17 18.92 -2.71
N THR A 16 -16.53 20.17 -3.05
CA THR A 16 -17.83 20.52 -3.65
C THR A 16 -17.74 20.80 -5.16
N ALA A 17 -16.57 20.65 -5.78
CA ALA A 17 -16.46 20.69 -7.23
C ALA A 17 -17.18 19.45 -7.79
N ASN A 18 -18.46 19.61 -8.13
CA ASN A 18 -19.28 18.65 -8.87
C ASN A 18 -18.86 18.62 -10.35
N ALA A 19 -17.59 18.37 -10.65
CA ALA A 19 -17.23 17.78 -11.92
C ALA A 19 -17.88 16.39 -11.94
N GLN A 20 -18.43 15.96 -13.04
CA GLN A 20 -18.89 14.57 -13.23
C GLN A 20 -17.66 13.66 -13.19
N VAL A 21 -17.21 13.34 -11.95
CA VAL A 21 -16.02 12.55 -11.68
C VAL A 21 -16.38 11.12 -12.03
N GLU A 22 -15.87 10.63 -13.14
CA GLU A 22 -16.00 9.20 -13.45
C GLU A 22 -15.37 8.40 -12.29
N LYS A 23 -16.21 7.67 -11.58
CA LYS A 23 -15.79 6.83 -10.47
C LYS A 23 -15.70 5.39 -10.95
N LEU A 24 -14.56 4.79 -10.77
CA LEU A 24 -14.34 3.38 -11.01
C LEU A 24 -14.16 2.67 -9.67
N ALA A 25 -14.70 1.46 -9.57
CA ALA A 25 -14.47 0.63 -8.41
C ALA A 25 -14.51 -0.84 -8.81
N GLY A 26 -13.75 -1.67 -8.13
CA GLY A 26 -13.76 -3.09 -8.39
C GLY A 26 -12.76 -3.88 -7.56
N PRO A 27 -12.87 -5.22 -7.62
CA PRO A 27 -11.96 -6.12 -6.95
C PRO A 27 -10.54 -6.02 -7.50
N ARG A 28 -9.58 -6.29 -6.62
CA ARG A 28 -8.16 -6.43 -6.92
C ARG A 28 -7.66 -7.79 -6.47
N VAL A 29 -6.89 -8.44 -7.33
CA VAL A 29 -6.16 -9.67 -6.98
C VAL A 29 -4.71 -9.51 -7.40
N GLY A 30 -3.81 -10.21 -6.75
CA GLY A 30 -2.39 -10.11 -7.10
C GLY A 30 -1.48 -10.92 -6.22
N PHE A 31 -0.21 -10.59 -6.30
CA PHE A 31 0.87 -11.22 -5.54
C PHE A 31 1.79 -10.13 -4.99
N THR A 32 2.40 -10.40 -3.85
CA THR A 32 3.49 -9.58 -3.34
C THR A 32 4.67 -10.43 -2.93
N TYR A 33 5.85 -9.96 -3.30
CA TYR A 33 7.12 -10.41 -2.80
C TYR A 33 7.57 -9.45 -1.71
N VAL A 34 7.96 -10.00 -0.56
CA VAL A 34 8.44 -9.25 0.60
C VAL A 34 9.87 -9.69 0.87
N THR A 35 10.81 -8.75 0.87
CA THR A 35 12.20 -9.06 1.28
C THR A 35 12.24 -9.37 2.77
N ALA A 36 13.34 -10.00 3.22
CA ALA A 36 13.54 -10.34 4.62
C ALA A 36 13.22 -9.18 5.57
N GLY A 37 12.53 -9.47 6.65
CA GLY A 37 12.05 -8.52 7.67
C GLY A 37 10.79 -9.01 8.38
N PRO A 38 10.26 -8.27 9.35
CA PRO A 38 9.18 -8.71 10.24
C PRO A 38 7.91 -9.23 9.52
N ILE A 39 7.58 -8.66 8.35
CA ILE A 39 6.43 -9.11 7.58
C ILE A 39 6.69 -10.45 6.90
N ALA A 40 7.93 -10.68 6.43
CA ALA A 40 8.31 -11.97 5.85
C ALA A 40 8.33 -13.06 6.92
N ASP A 41 8.89 -12.75 8.10
CA ASP A 41 8.92 -13.66 9.25
C ASP A 41 7.49 -14.00 9.69
N PHE A 42 6.62 -12.99 9.82
CA PHE A 42 5.20 -13.22 10.12
C PHE A 42 4.52 -14.14 9.09
N LEU A 43 4.85 -14.01 7.81
CA LEU A 43 4.30 -14.87 6.76
C LEU A 43 4.79 -16.30 6.86
N HIS A 44 5.99 -16.54 7.37
CA HIS A 44 6.53 -17.89 7.59
C HIS A 44 5.97 -18.50 8.88
N ASP A 45 6.18 -17.86 10.01
CA ASP A 45 6.02 -18.48 11.32
C ASP A 45 4.84 -17.90 12.14
N GLY A 46 4.31 -16.76 11.73
CA GLY A 46 3.27 -16.03 12.46
C GLY A 46 3.86 -15.02 13.43
N PHE A 47 3.04 -14.60 14.41
CA PHE A 47 3.57 -13.88 15.57
C PHE A 47 4.12 -14.93 16.55
N ASP A 48 5.38 -15.28 16.40
CA ASP A 48 6.10 -16.01 17.42
C ASP A 48 6.62 -14.97 18.41
N PHE A 49 6.15 -15.06 19.66
CA PHE A 49 6.59 -14.20 20.74
C PHE A 49 7.66 -14.92 21.59
N ASP A 50 7.99 -16.15 21.24
CA ASP A 50 9.11 -16.87 21.86
C ASP A 50 10.41 -16.30 21.23
N GLU A 51 11.12 -15.53 22.03
CA GLU A 51 12.43 -14.98 21.70
C GLU A 51 13.42 -16.13 21.56
N ASP A 52 13.65 -16.59 20.33
CA ASP A 52 14.83 -17.38 20.05
C ASP A 52 16.07 -16.52 20.30
N GLU A 53 16.99 -16.99 21.11
CA GLU A 53 18.17 -16.29 21.63
C GLU A 53 19.09 -15.68 20.55
N ASP A 54 18.85 -15.96 19.26
CA ASP A 54 19.66 -15.48 18.12
C ASP A 54 18.86 -14.69 17.06
N GLY A 55 17.59 -14.39 17.27
CA GLY A 55 16.69 -14.00 16.20
C GLY A 55 16.31 -12.54 16.13
N GLY A 56 17.12 -11.72 15.48
CA GLY A 56 16.64 -10.46 14.94
C GLY A 56 15.65 -10.68 13.79
N TYR A 57 14.74 -9.72 13.53
CA TYR A 57 13.82 -9.76 12.41
C TYR A 57 14.54 -9.98 11.07
N GLY A 58 13.99 -10.83 10.20
CA GLY A 58 14.53 -11.12 8.87
C GLY A 58 15.32 -12.42 8.80
N SER A 59 15.33 -13.22 9.86
CA SER A 59 16.07 -14.50 9.93
C SER A 59 15.51 -15.56 8.98
N THR A 60 14.18 -15.58 8.73
CA THR A 60 13.51 -16.59 7.89
C THR A 60 13.62 -16.34 6.39
N GLY A 61 14.16 -15.18 5.97
CA GLY A 61 14.34 -14.84 4.57
C GLY A 61 13.11 -14.16 3.94
N PRO A 62 13.10 -14.02 2.60
CA PRO A 62 12.01 -13.36 1.89
C PRO A 62 10.76 -14.25 1.82
N ALA A 63 9.59 -13.62 1.71
CA ALA A 63 8.32 -14.30 1.58
C ALA A 63 7.55 -13.87 0.32
N PHE A 64 6.64 -14.72 -0.10
CA PHE A 64 5.72 -14.47 -1.21
C PHE A 64 4.29 -14.80 -0.77
N THR A 65 3.33 -13.93 -1.08
CA THR A 65 1.92 -14.15 -0.75
C THR A 65 0.97 -13.56 -1.78
N THR A 66 -0.23 -14.10 -1.83
CA THR A 66 -1.34 -13.58 -2.64
C THR A 66 -1.94 -12.33 -2.00
N LEU A 67 -2.55 -11.49 -2.83
CA LEU A 67 -3.25 -10.28 -2.44
C LEU A 67 -4.67 -10.31 -2.95
N TYR A 68 -5.62 -9.94 -2.09
CA TYR A 68 -7.04 -9.78 -2.42
C TYR A 68 -7.53 -8.45 -1.85
N GLY A 69 -8.38 -7.76 -2.58
CA GLY A 69 -8.92 -6.52 -2.05
C GLY A 69 -9.83 -5.78 -3.00
N TRP A 70 -9.92 -4.49 -2.77
CA TRP A 70 -10.80 -3.60 -3.49
C TRP A 70 -10.15 -2.26 -3.76
N GLN A 71 -10.46 -1.67 -4.92
CA GLN A 71 -10.03 -0.34 -5.33
C GLN A 71 -11.24 0.55 -5.55
N TRP A 72 -11.11 1.82 -5.15
CA TRP A 72 -11.94 2.93 -5.56
C TRP A 72 -11.06 3.96 -6.23
N GLU A 73 -11.50 4.43 -7.38
CA GLU A 73 -10.79 5.43 -8.17
C GLU A 73 -11.72 6.61 -8.43
N SER A 74 -11.17 7.80 -8.35
CA SER A 74 -11.83 9.04 -8.73
C SER A 74 -10.91 9.87 -9.62
N ARG A 75 -11.41 10.39 -10.71
CA ARG A 75 -10.71 11.36 -11.55
C ARG A 75 -10.94 12.74 -10.97
N PHE A 76 -9.89 13.53 -10.76
CA PHE A 76 -10.00 14.86 -10.17
C PHE A 76 -9.56 15.98 -11.11
N ALA A 77 -8.82 15.66 -12.16
CA ALA A 77 -8.39 16.61 -13.17
C ALA A 77 -8.43 15.97 -14.55
N ASP A 78 -9.05 16.65 -15.47
CA ASP A 78 -8.97 16.36 -16.89
C ASP A 78 -8.13 17.48 -17.52
N GLY A 79 -6.91 17.16 -17.93
CA GLY A 79 -5.94 18.14 -18.43
C GLY A 79 -6.26 18.69 -19.83
N GLY A 80 -7.45 18.40 -20.38
CA GLY A 80 -7.84 18.82 -21.73
C GLY A 80 -6.90 18.27 -22.82
N GLY A 81 -6.15 17.23 -22.52
CA GLY A 81 -5.13 16.60 -23.34
C GLY A 81 -5.01 15.12 -22.99
N ASN A 82 -3.86 14.56 -23.24
CA ASN A 82 -3.62 13.11 -23.16
C ASN A 82 -3.37 12.58 -21.73
N ILE A 83 -3.65 13.36 -20.67
CA ILE A 83 -3.36 12.96 -19.27
C ILE A 83 -4.52 13.35 -18.36
N THR A 84 -4.95 12.41 -17.54
CA THR A 84 -5.99 12.57 -16.52
C THR A 84 -5.38 12.35 -15.11
N GLY A 85 -5.66 13.26 -14.18
CA GLY A 85 -5.31 13.08 -12.77
C GLY A 85 -6.28 12.15 -12.06
N ILE A 86 -5.75 11.18 -11.32
CA ILE A 86 -6.52 10.17 -10.61
C ILE A 86 -6.14 10.11 -9.13
N VAL A 87 -7.12 9.81 -8.29
CA VAL A 87 -6.92 9.39 -6.89
C VAL A 87 -7.46 8.00 -6.73
N GLU A 88 -6.65 7.12 -6.18
CA GLU A 88 -7.01 5.73 -5.94
C GLU A 88 -6.94 5.42 -4.45
N TRP A 89 -7.97 4.77 -3.92
CA TRP A 89 -7.99 4.16 -2.60
C TRP A 89 -7.97 2.66 -2.81
N ILE A 90 -6.96 2.00 -2.26
CA ILE A 90 -6.75 0.56 -2.44
C ILE A 90 -6.62 -0.09 -1.08
N VAL A 91 -7.50 -1.05 -0.79
CA VAL A 91 -7.42 -1.88 0.41
C VAL A 91 -7.11 -3.31 -0.02
N LEU A 92 -6.05 -3.88 0.53
CA LEU A 92 -5.60 -5.24 0.23
C LEU A 92 -5.42 -6.04 1.51
N VAL A 93 -5.61 -7.35 1.40
CA VAL A 93 -5.29 -8.35 2.41
C VAL A 93 -4.38 -9.39 1.79
N GLY A 94 -3.26 -9.66 2.43
CA GLY A 94 -2.32 -10.73 2.07
C GLY A 94 -2.27 -11.83 3.13
N GLY A 95 -1.56 -12.92 2.83
CA GLY A 95 -1.30 -14.01 3.77
C GLY A 95 -2.41 -15.03 3.92
N MET A 96 -3.54 -14.87 3.24
CA MET A 96 -4.73 -15.72 3.44
C MET A 96 -4.46 -17.20 3.12
N GLU A 97 -3.65 -17.49 2.11
CA GLU A 97 -3.25 -18.86 1.74
C GLU A 97 -2.35 -19.52 2.79
N ARG A 98 -1.81 -18.72 3.71
CA ARG A 98 -0.98 -19.17 4.85
C ARG A 98 -1.73 -19.09 6.18
N GLY A 99 -3.04 -18.83 6.16
CA GLY A 99 -3.83 -18.61 7.36
C GLY A 99 -3.48 -17.33 8.11
N LYS A 100 -2.81 -16.39 7.45
CA LYS A 100 -2.39 -15.10 8.01
C LYS A 100 -3.29 -13.99 7.49
N PHE A 101 -3.36 -12.88 8.23
CA PHE A 101 -4.15 -11.72 7.87
C PHE A 101 -3.26 -10.47 7.88
N LEU A 102 -2.88 -10.00 6.68
CA LEU A 102 -2.00 -8.84 6.48
C LEU A 102 -2.77 -7.73 5.76
N PRO A 103 -3.53 -6.90 6.49
CA PRO A 103 -4.25 -5.78 5.90
C PRO A 103 -3.29 -4.65 5.50
N SER A 104 -3.63 -3.98 4.41
CA SER A 104 -2.99 -2.73 4.00
C SER A 104 -3.98 -1.82 3.31
N ALA A 105 -3.82 -0.51 3.51
CA ALA A 105 -4.60 0.52 2.86
C ALA A 105 -3.67 1.57 2.25
N SER A 106 -3.93 1.93 1.00
CA SER A 106 -3.16 2.96 0.27
C SER A 106 -4.08 4.05 -0.24
N SER A 107 -3.59 5.28 -0.23
CA SER A 107 -4.18 6.41 -0.93
C SER A 107 -3.17 6.92 -1.94
N ILE A 108 -3.44 6.74 -3.22
CA ILE A 108 -2.48 7.02 -4.30
C ILE A 108 -3.01 8.19 -5.12
N ILE A 109 -2.17 9.21 -5.31
CA ILE A 109 -2.38 10.27 -6.27
C ILE A 109 -1.52 9.95 -7.49
N GLY A 110 -2.14 9.97 -8.66
CA GLY A 110 -1.48 9.55 -9.88
C GLY A 110 -1.99 10.26 -11.12
N ALA A 111 -1.48 9.81 -12.24
CA ALA A 111 -1.89 10.24 -13.55
C ALA A 111 -2.04 9.03 -14.47
N ARG A 112 -3.04 9.09 -15.35
CA ARG A 112 -3.29 8.13 -16.41
C ARG A 112 -3.23 8.83 -17.75
N THR A 113 -2.50 8.26 -18.69
CA THR A 113 -2.51 8.70 -20.08
C THR A 113 -3.76 8.19 -20.80
N ASP A 114 -4.12 8.83 -21.92
CA ASP A 114 -5.18 8.37 -22.84
C ASP A 114 -4.96 6.95 -23.36
N LYS A 115 -3.67 6.54 -23.48
CA LYS A 115 -3.26 5.20 -23.88
C LYS A 115 -3.36 4.15 -22.78
N GLY A 116 -3.66 4.57 -21.54
CA GLY A 116 -3.83 3.66 -20.39
C GLY A 116 -2.60 3.49 -19.49
N LEU A 117 -1.46 4.12 -19.78
CA LEU A 117 -0.31 4.09 -18.88
C LEU A 117 -0.62 4.90 -17.62
N GLU A 118 -0.29 4.32 -16.46
CA GLU A 118 -0.57 4.89 -15.14
C GLU A 118 0.71 4.99 -14.32
N PHE A 119 0.80 6.04 -13.51
CA PHE A 119 1.80 6.15 -12.44
C PHE A 119 1.20 6.91 -11.27
N GLY A 120 1.63 6.52 -10.09
CA GLY A 120 1.14 7.13 -8.86
C GLY A 120 2.06 6.91 -7.68
N ILE A 121 1.84 7.74 -6.69
CA ILE A 121 2.56 7.72 -5.43
C ILE A 121 1.60 8.06 -4.30
N GLY A 122 1.80 7.47 -3.14
CA GLY A 122 0.97 7.81 -1.99
C GLY A 122 1.33 7.07 -0.72
N PRO A 123 0.73 7.45 0.39
CA PRO A 123 0.89 6.75 1.66
C PRO A 123 0.24 5.37 1.63
N ASN A 124 0.88 4.44 2.32
CA ASN A 124 0.38 3.12 2.64
C ASN A 124 0.44 2.90 4.14
N VAL A 125 -0.62 2.37 4.71
CA VAL A 125 -0.70 1.93 6.11
C VAL A 125 -0.87 0.42 6.13
N SER A 126 -0.07 -0.27 6.93
CA SER A 126 -0.07 -1.74 7.07
C SER A 126 0.46 -2.14 8.45
N LEU A 127 0.53 -3.43 8.74
CA LEU A 127 1.13 -3.92 10.00
C LEU A 127 2.61 -3.53 10.17
N ALA A 128 3.34 -3.28 9.06
CA ALA A 128 4.70 -2.73 9.11
C ALA A 128 4.74 -1.21 9.36
N GLY A 129 3.61 -0.60 9.69
CA GLY A 129 3.48 0.85 9.88
C GLY A 129 3.13 1.62 8.61
N ILE A 130 3.47 2.92 8.61
CA ILE A 130 3.16 3.83 7.50
C ILE A 130 4.37 3.92 6.57
N GLY A 131 4.16 3.80 5.27
CA GLY A 131 5.20 3.92 4.24
C GLY A 131 4.70 4.68 3.02
N MET A 132 5.57 4.87 2.03
CA MET A 132 5.22 5.43 0.73
C MET A 132 5.22 4.33 -0.32
N VAL A 133 4.13 4.21 -1.07
CA VAL A 133 4.01 3.30 -2.21
C VAL A 133 4.19 4.07 -3.51
N PHE A 134 4.94 3.47 -4.43
CA PHE A 134 5.14 3.93 -5.80
C PHE A 134 4.53 2.90 -6.73
N GLY A 135 3.72 3.34 -7.68
CA GLY A 135 3.04 2.46 -8.62
C GLY A 135 3.23 2.88 -10.07
N VAL A 136 3.35 1.90 -10.93
CA VAL A 136 3.26 2.05 -12.37
C VAL A 136 2.37 0.94 -12.90
N GLY A 137 1.55 1.25 -13.89
CA GLY A 137 0.63 0.28 -14.43
C GLY A 137 0.12 0.62 -15.82
N TYR A 138 -0.73 -0.27 -16.30
CA TYR A 138 -1.42 -0.08 -17.56
C TYR A 138 -2.88 -0.52 -17.42
N ASN A 139 -3.80 0.36 -17.79
CA ASN A 139 -5.23 0.09 -17.78
C ASN A 139 -5.69 -0.36 -19.17
N PHE A 140 -5.95 -1.65 -19.32
CA PHE A 140 -6.57 -2.21 -20.52
C PHE A 140 -8.06 -1.89 -20.52
N LYS A 141 -8.54 -1.19 -21.53
CA LYS A 141 -9.93 -0.79 -21.65
C LYS A 141 -10.62 -1.59 -22.75
N SER A 142 -11.75 -2.23 -22.42
CA SER A 142 -12.59 -2.95 -23.34
C SER A 142 -14.06 -2.62 -23.07
N GLY A 143 -14.65 -1.70 -23.87
CA GLY A 143 -15.99 -1.19 -23.62
C GLY A 143 -16.11 -0.52 -22.24
N ARG A 144 -16.99 -1.04 -21.39
CA ARG A 144 -17.18 -0.55 -20.01
C ARG A 144 -16.25 -1.19 -18.98
N LEU A 145 -15.48 -2.18 -19.38
CA LEU A 145 -14.53 -2.89 -18.51
C LEU A 145 -13.16 -2.23 -18.56
N ASN A 146 -12.61 -1.94 -17.40
CA ASN A 146 -11.25 -1.48 -17.20
C ASN A 146 -10.49 -2.55 -16.42
N LEU A 147 -9.35 -2.98 -16.93
CA LEU A 147 -8.48 -4.01 -16.36
C LEU A 147 -7.11 -3.37 -16.06
N PRO A 148 -6.97 -2.65 -14.95
CA PRO A 148 -5.67 -2.11 -14.55
C PRO A 148 -4.74 -3.25 -14.06
N VAL A 149 -3.55 -3.32 -14.66
CA VAL A 149 -2.43 -4.17 -14.22
C VAL A 149 -1.37 -3.25 -13.67
N ASN A 150 -1.05 -3.37 -12.39
CA ASN A 150 -0.15 -2.44 -11.71
C ASN A 150 0.97 -3.20 -11.02
N ILE A 151 2.18 -2.64 -11.11
CA ILE A 151 3.33 -3.00 -10.31
C ILE A 151 3.51 -1.88 -9.28
N SER A 152 3.61 -2.24 -8.02
CA SER A 152 3.85 -1.29 -6.93
C SER A 152 5.03 -1.71 -6.08
N VAL A 153 5.76 -0.71 -5.61
CA VAL A 153 6.91 -0.88 -4.72
C VAL A 153 6.69 -0.05 -3.47
N LEU A 154 6.82 -0.67 -2.33
CA LEU A 154 6.84 -0.04 -1.02
C LEU A 154 8.21 -0.32 -0.39
N PRO A 155 9.13 0.67 -0.42
CA PRO A 155 10.49 0.51 0.10
C PRO A 155 10.48 0.17 1.59
N GLY A 156 11.37 -0.73 1.98
CA GLY A 156 11.66 -1.01 3.37
C GLY A 156 12.31 0.19 4.07
N ARG A 157 12.18 0.22 5.39
CA ARG A 157 12.76 1.25 6.23
C ARG A 157 13.55 0.62 7.35
N LYS A 158 14.63 1.28 7.77
CA LYS A 158 15.28 0.96 9.03
C LYS A 158 14.42 1.46 10.19
N MET A 159 14.24 0.63 11.17
CA MET A 159 13.55 0.93 12.42
C MET A 159 14.40 0.42 13.58
N THR A 160 14.26 1.06 14.73
CA THR A 160 14.89 0.64 15.99
C THR A 160 13.83 -0.05 16.82
N GLY A 161 14.12 -1.24 17.30
CA GLY A 161 13.37 -1.94 18.32
C GLY A 161 14.12 -1.95 19.64
N GLU A 162 13.42 -2.22 20.73
CA GLU A 162 13.98 -2.35 22.07
C GLU A 162 13.74 -3.77 22.56
N ILE A 163 14.78 -4.44 23.04
CA ILE A 163 14.69 -5.74 23.74
C ILE A 163 15.04 -5.52 25.20
N GLN A 164 14.19 -6.03 26.10
CA GLN A 164 14.48 -6.09 27.53
C GLN A 164 15.15 -7.43 27.88
N ASN A 165 16.43 -7.38 28.19
CA ASN A 165 17.16 -8.56 28.65
C ASN A 165 16.74 -8.93 30.09
N GLN A 166 16.21 -10.14 30.30
CA GLN A 166 15.75 -10.65 31.58
C GLN A 166 16.89 -11.13 32.51
N GLY A 167 18.14 -10.87 32.16
CA GLY A 167 19.31 -11.26 32.94
C GLY A 167 19.64 -10.31 34.10
N GLY A 168 18.88 -10.32 35.18
CA GLY A 168 19.24 -9.76 36.49
C GLY A 168 19.46 -8.24 36.63
N ASN A 169 19.75 -7.53 35.56
CA ASN A 169 19.74 -6.10 35.42
C ASN A 169 18.87 -5.75 34.20
N TRP A 170 17.80 -5.05 34.43
CA TRP A 170 16.90 -4.54 33.39
C TRP A 170 17.65 -3.58 32.44
N GLN A 171 18.36 -4.11 31.45
CA GLN A 171 19.02 -3.32 30.42
C GLN A 171 18.16 -3.42 29.16
N THR A 172 17.79 -2.27 28.65
CA THR A 172 17.14 -2.16 27.34
C THR A 172 18.25 -2.08 26.30
N GLU A 173 18.29 -3.04 25.39
CA GLU A 173 19.19 -3.01 24.22
C GLU A 173 18.40 -2.57 23.01
N GLU A 174 18.92 -1.59 22.28
CA GLU A 174 18.37 -1.16 21.00
C GLU A 174 18.95 -2.01 19.86
N TYR A 175 18.09 -2.47 18.96
CA TYR A 175 18.52 -3.16 17.75
C TYR A 175 17.89 -2.53 16.52
N GLU A 176 18.65 -2.46 15.42
CA GLU A 176 18.15 -1.99 14.13
C GLU A 176 17.63 -3.15 13.28
N TYR A 177 16.47 -2.96 12.66
CA TYR A 177 15.92 -3.92 11.70
C TYR A 177 15.36 -3.20 10.47
N ASN A 178 15.26 -3.92 9.35
CA ASN A 178 14.61 -3.43 8.15
C ASN A 178 13.19 -3.99 8.04
N THR A 179 12.20 -3.14 7.76
CA THR A 179 10.80 -3.57 7.64
C THR A 179 10.51 -4.44 6.40
N GLY A 180 11.51 -4.63 5.53
CA GLY A 180 11.37 -5.33 4.27
C GLY A 180 10.73 -4.46 3.17
N THR A 181 11.29 -4.57 1.96
CA THR A 181 10.70 -3.98 0.74
C THR A 181 9.60 -4.89 0.23
N ARG A 182 8.46 -4.32 -0.14
CA ARG A 182 7.36 -5.05 -0.76
C ARG A 182 7.23 -4.66 -2.23
N ILE A 183 7.20 -5.67 -3.11
CA ILE A 183 6.96 -5.51 -4.55
C ILE A 183 5.72 -6.30 -4.87
N ALA A 184 4.67 -5.63 -5.37
CA ALA A 184 3.41 -6.27 -5.68
C ALA A 184 3.04 -6.08 -7.14
N ILE A 185 2.42 -7.12 -7.70
CA ILE A 185 1.76 -7.08 -9.01
C ILE A 185 0.28 -7.35 -8.76
N THR A 186 -0.57 -6.44 -9.21
CA THR A 186 -2.02 -6.55 -9.02
C THR A 186 -2.78 -6.37 -10.33
N LEU A 187 -3.88 -7.10 -10.47
CA LEU A 187 -4.86 -7.00 -11.54
C LEU A 187 -6.18 -6.53 -10.94
N GLY A 188 -6.78 -5.50 -11.51
CA GLY A 188 -8.09 -4.99 -11.14
C GLY A 188 -9.16 -5.32 -12.18
N PHE A 189 -10.41 -5.29 -11.73
CA PHE A 189 -11.61 -5.46 -12.57
C PHE A 189 -12.58 -4.32 -12.25
N ASN A 190 -12.44 -3.20 -12.94
CA ASN A 190 -13.22 -2.00 -12.66
C ASN A 190 -14.27 -1.80 -13.76
N MET A 191 -15.51 -1.57 -13.37
CA MET A 191 -16.59 -1.23 -14.30
C MET A 191 -16.97 0.24 -14.16
N SER A 192 -17.02 0.96 -15.26
CA SER A 192 -17.61 2.30 -15.29
C SER A 192 -19.13 2.21 -15.17
N LYS A 193 -19.69 3.00 -14.25
CA LYS A 193 -21.15 3.17 -14.12
C LYS A 193 -21.71 4.05 -15.21
#